data_509f8bcc1751de0e57d13fea583e8856
#
_entry.id   509f8bcc1751de0e57d13fea583e8856
#
_cell.length_a   1.000
_cell.length_b   1.000
_cell.length_c   1.000
_cell.angle_alpha   90.00
_cell.angle_beta   90.00
_cell.angle_gamma   90.00
#
_symmetry.space_group_name_H-M   'P 1'
#
loop_
_entity.id
_entity.type
_entity.pdbx_description
1 polymer ?
#
loop_
_entity_poly.entity_id
_entity_poly.type
_entity_poly.pdbx_seq_one_letter_code
_entity_poly.pdbx_strand_id
1 'polypeptide(L)'
;AGQVPGTNAVGGLDLDNWIDPREQRKQDRFIQLGLVAACQAIEDSDWKPQDRELQNRTGVMIGSGIGGLESIVKTDQLMREKGPRRISPFFIPSALINLISGHVSIRYGFRGPNHAVVTACSTGAHAIGDAARMVALDDADVMVAGGAEAAVCRIGMAGFAAARALSTSYNDTPEVASRPWDK
;
A
#
# COMPACT_ATOMS: atom_id res chain seq x y z
N ALA A 1 -7.58 10.13 -13.58
CA ALA A 1 -6.81 9.29 -12.68
C ALA A 1 -7.76 8.30 -11.98
N GLY A 2 -7.31 7.07 -11.78
CA GLY A 2 -8.07 6.05 -11.05
C GLY A 2 -7.90 6.22 -9.55
N GLN A 3 -8.99 6.46 -8.84
CA GLN A 3 -9.02 6.48 -7.37
C GLN A 3 -9.95 5.37 -6.88
N VAL A 4 -9.61 4.74 -5.75
CA VAL A 4 -10.52 3.82 -5.08
C VAL A 4 -11.69 4.65 -4.53
N PRO A 5 -12.93 4.42 -4.99
CA PRO A 5 -14.08 5.19 -4.56
C PRO A 5 -14.38 4.97 -3.07
N GLY A 6 -14.93 5.99 -2.42
CA GLY A 6 -15.37 5.91 -1.02
C GLY A 6 -16.79 5.38 -0.88
N THR A 7 -17.28 5.35 0.36
CA THR A 7 -18.58 4.79 0.78
C THR A 7 -19.80 5.31 0.00
N ASN A 8 -19.70 6.50 -0.59
CA ASN A 8 -20.80 7.13 -1.34
C ASN A 8 -20.98 6.58 -2.76
N ALA A 9 -20.11 5.69 -3.22
CA ALA A 9 -20.16 5.09 -4.55
C ALA A 9 -20.51 3.60 -4.46
N VAL A 10 -21.20 3.10 -5.49
CA VAL A 10 -21.49 1.66 -5.60
C VAL A 10 -20.16 0.89 -5.71
N GLY A 11 -19.95 -0.09 -4.86
CA GLY A 11 -18.68 -0.82 -4.75
C GLY A 11 -17.55 -0.03 -4.10
N GLY A 12 -17.86 1.12 -3.47
CA GLY A 12 -16.87 1.94 -2.79
C GLY A 12 -16.31 1.28 -1.52
N LEU A 13 -15.08 1.65 -1.21
CA LEU A 13 -14.38 1.14 -0.03
C LEU A 13 -14.81 1.87 1.24
N ASP A 14 -15.40 1.12 2.18
CA ASP A 14 -15.58 1.54 3.56
C ASP A 14 -14.39 1.02 4.40
N LEU A 15 -13.51 1.94 4.81
CA LEU A 15 -12.35 1.58 5.61
C LEU A 15 -12.72 1.09 7.02
N ASP A 16 -13.82 1.56 7.60
CA ASP A 16 -14.22 1.22 8.96
C ASP A 16 -14.55 -0.27 9.09
N ASN A 17 -14.93 -0.92 7.99
CA ASN A 17 -15.14 -2.36 7.95
C ASN A 17 -13.83 -3.17 8.04
N TRP A 18 -12.67 -2.52 7.82
CA TRP A 18 -11.38 -3.20 7.71
C TRP A 18 -10.36 -2.75 8.75
N ILE A 19 -10.36 -1.48 9.11
CA ILE A 19 -9.33 -0.85 9.94
C ILE A 19 -10.00 0.02 10.99
N ASP A 20 -9.69 -0.19 12.27
CA ASP A 20 -10.17 0.67 13.35
C ASP A 20 -9.88 2.16 13.03
N PRO A 21 -10.85 3.07 13.19
CA PRO A 21 -10.67 4.50 12.89
C PRO A 21 -9.50 5.17 13.64
N ARG A 22 -9.09 4.64 14.81
CA ARG A 22 -7.93 5.13 15.53
C ARG A 22 -6.62 4.75 14.84
N GLU A 23 -6.57 3.54 14.25
CA GLU A 23 -5.41 3.07 13.50
C GLU A 23 -5.33 3.75 12.13
N GLN A 24 -6.47 4.02 11.47
CA GLN A 24 -6.48 4.76 10.20
C GLN A 24 -5.75 6.11 10.29
N ARG A 25 -5.87 6.81 11.43
CA ARG A 25 -5.21 8.11 11.64
C ARG A 25 -3.68 8.05 11.76
N LYS A 26 -3.13 6.85 11.93
CA LYS A 26 -1.70 6.58 12.06
C LYS A 26 -1.08 6.06 10.76
N GLN A 27 -1.88 5.94 9.69
CA GLN A 27 -1.50 5.30 8.43
C GLN A 27 -1.76 6.23 7.25
N ASP A 28 -0.79 6.34 6.35
CA ASP A 28 -1.05 6.94 5.03
C ASP A 28 -1.98 6.06 4.21
N ARG A 29 -2.60 6.64 3.20
CA ARG A 29 -3.58 5.98 2.34
C ARG A 29 -3.04 4.71 1.67
N PHE A 30 -1.75 4.70 1.27
CA PHE A 30 -1.16 3.50 0.64
C PHE A 30 -1.11 2.30 1.60
N ILE A 31 -0.84 2.54 2.89
CA ILE A 31 -0.88 1.49 3.92
C ILE A 31 -2.31 0.96 4.09
N GLN A 32 -3.30 1.86 4.16
CA GLN A 32 -4.71 1.48 4.29
C GLN A 32 -5.16 0.60 3.12
N LEU A 33 -4.85 1.00 1.89
CA LEU A 33 -5.19 0.24 0.69
C LEU A 33 -4.49 -1.13 0.66
N GLY A 34 -3.19 -1.16 0.96
CA GLY A 34 -2.42 -2.39 1.01
C GLY A 34 -2.91 -3.36 2.09
N LEU A 35 -3.26 -2.83 3.28
CA LEU A 35 -3.80 -3.64 4.37
C LEU A 35 -5.17 -4.23 4.02
N VAL A 36 -6.07 -3.44 3.42
CA VAL A 36 -7.38 -3.94 2.98
C VAL A 36 -7.23 -5.04 1.93
N ALA A 37 -6.40 -4.82 0.91
CA ALA A 37 -6.15 -5.82 -0.13
C ALA A 37 -5.55 -7.12 0.45
N ALA A 38 -4.60 -7.00 1.38
CA ALA A 38 -4.03 -8.15 2.07
C ALA A 38 -5.07 -8.89 2.93
N CYS A 39 -5.94 -8.16 3.65
CA CYS A 39 -7.02 -8.79 4.40
C CYS A 39 -7.97 -9.58 3.49
N GLN A 40 -8.38 -9.01 2.37
CA GLN A 40 -9.23 -9.69 1.39
C GLN A 40 -8.56 -10.97 0.84
N ALA A 41 -7.27 -10.89 0.48
CA ALA A 41 -6.53 -12.04 0.00
C ALA A 41 -6.40 -13.16 1.04
N ILE A 42 -6.16 -12.79 2.31
CA ILE A 42 -6.08 -13.74 3.43
C ILE A 42 -7.45 -14.37 3.71
N GLU A 43 -8.52 -13.58 3.61
CA GLU A 43 -9.89 -14.09 3.76
C GLU A 43 -10.26 -15.06 2.63
N ASP A 44 -9.93 -14.72 1.38
CA ASP A 44 -10.21 -15.54 0.21
C ASP A 44 -9.42 -16.85 0.23
N SER A 45 -8.18 -16.82 0.70
CA SER A 45 -7.34 -18.03 0.84
C SER A 45 -7.68 -18.91 2.04
N ASP A 46 -8.47 -18.42 2.98
CA ASP A 46 -8.75 -19.03 4.30
C ASP A 46 -7.49 -19.36 5.12
N TRP A 47 -6.34 -18.72 4.82
CA TRP A 47 -5.09 -18.95 5.51
C TRP A 47 -4.95 -18.09 6.76
N LYS A 48 -5.45 -18.58 7.88
CA LYS A 48 -5.44 -17.90 9.19
C LYS A 48 -4.91 -18.84 10.29
N PRO A 49 -3.65 -19.28 10.22
CA PRO A 49 -3.10 -20.27 11.15
C PRO A 49 -3.10 -19.74 12.59
N GLN A 50 -3.58 -20.57 13.51
CA GLN A 50 -3.48 -20.34 14.96
C GLN A 50 -2.25 -21.03 15.54
N ASP A 51 -1.72 -22.02 14.84
CA ASP A 51 -0.51 -22.71 15.22
C ASP A 51 0.73 -21.86 15.07
N ARG A 52 1.60 -21.87 16.09
CA ARG A 52 2.79 -21.02 16.16
C ARG A 52 3.83 -21.35 15.10
N GLU A 53 3.96 -22.61 14.75
CA GLU A 53 4.93 -23.06 13.78
C GLU A 53 4.53 -22.61 12.38
N LEU A 54 3.26 -22.77 12.01
CA LEU A 54 2.71 -22.22 10.78
C LEU A 54 2.80 -20.69 10.71
N GLN A 55 2.59 -19.99 11.82
CA GLN A 55 2.80 -18.53 11.90
C GLN A 55 4.26 -18.15 11.65
N ASN A 56 5.22 -18.90 12.20
CA ASN A 56 6.65 -18.67 12.00
C ASN A 56 7.08 -18.90 10.54
N ARG A 57 6.36 -19.74 9.82
CA ARG A 57 6.60 -20.08 8.41
C ARG A 57 5.76 -19.25 7.43
N THR A 58 4.96 -18.30 7.94
CA THR A 58 4.16 -17.39 7.12
C THR A 58 4.77 -16.00 7.12
N GLY A 59 5.20 -15.52 5.96
CA GLY A 59 5.81 -14.20 5.79
C GLY A 59 4.92 -13.21 5.03
N VAL A 60 5.36 -11.94 5.00
CA VAL A 60 4.67 -10.86 4.31
C VAL A 60 5.67 -9.99 3.56
N MET A 61 5.42 -9.77 2.26
CA MET A 61 6.22 -8.90 1.41
C MET A 61 5.31 -8.04 0.52
N ILE A 62 4.95 -6.87 1.01
CA ILE A 62 4.11 -5.92 0.28
C ILE A 62 4.85 -4.60 0.16
N GLY A 63 5.08 -4.15 -1.07
CA GLY A 63 5.82 -2.94 -1.36
C GLY A 63 4.95 -1.79 -1.86
N SER A 64 5.59 -0.63 -2.03
CA SER A 64 5.01 0.56 -2.67
C SER A 64 6.13 1.28 -3.43
N GLY A 65 5.79 1.91 -4.54
CA GLY A 65 6.79 2.62 -5.35
C GLY A 65 7.26 3.92 -4.72
N ILE A 66 6.35 4.65 -4.06
CA ILE A 66 6.61 5.97 -3.46
C ILE A 66 6.28 5.99 -1.96
N GLY A 67 5.27 5.25 -1.54
CA GLY A 67 4.84 5.21 -0.14
C GLY A 67 4.06 6.46 0.29
N GLY A 68 4.33 6.96 1.49
CA GLY A 68 3.57 8.03 2.16
C GLY A 68 3.79 9.44 1.61
N LEU A 69 3.77 9.61 0.30
CA LEU A 69 4.03 10.90 -0.37
C LEU A 69 3.11 12.02 0.14
N GLU A 70 1.83 11.76 0.26
CA GLU A 70 0.86 12.78 0.69
C GLU A 70 1.07 13.15 2.17
N SER A 71 1.33 12.17 3.03
CA SER A 71 1.63 12.39 4.45
C SER A 71 2.90 13.21 4.64
N ILE A 72 3.94 12.96 3.84
CA ILE A 72 5.19 13.74 3.87
C ILE A 72 4.92 15.20 3.53
N VAL A 73 4.21 15.46 2.43
CA VAL A 73 3.90 16.82 1.99
C VAL A 73 3.03 17.57 3.00
N LYS A 74 1.96 16.93 3.49
CA LYS A 74 1.08 17.53 4.51
C LYS A 74 1.82 17.84 5.81
N THR A 75 2.74 16.96 6.21
CA THR A 75 3.53 17.15 7.44
C THR A 75 4.56 18.26 7.28
N ASP A 76 5.24 18.36 6.12
CA ASP A 76 6.14 19.49 5.84
C ASP A 76 5.39 20.83 5.87
N GLN A 77 4.22 20.89 5.25
CA GLN A 77 3.37 22.09 5.30
C GLN A 77 2.97 22.43 6.74
N LEU A 78 2.50 21.46 7.53
CA LEU A 78 2.14 21.65 8.93
C LEU A 78 3.35 22.16 9.75
N MET A 79 4.53 21.60 9.50
CA MET A 79 5.77 22.01 10.16
C MET A 79 6.11 23.48 9.86
N ARG A 80 5.98 23.92 8.61
CA ARG A 80 6.23 25.30 8.20
C ARG A 80 5.23 26.28 8.81
N GLU A 81 3.96 25.91 8.87
CA GLU A 81 2.88 26.76 9.36
C GLU A 81 2.82 26.83 10.90
N LYS A 82 3.06 25.71 11.60
CA LYS A 82 2.78 25.58 13.04
C LYS A 82 3.96 25.09 13.87
N GLY A 83 5.11 24.89 13.25
CA GLY A 83 6.35 24.48 13.89
C GLY A 83 6.45 22.97 14.20
N PRO A 84 7.65 22.48 14.54
CA PRO A 84 7.96 21.05 14.65
C PRO A 84 7.22 20.34 15.78
N ARG A 85 6.79 21.06 16.82
CA ARG A 85 6.04 20.46 17.96
C ARG A 85 4.64 19.96 17.60
N ARG A 86 4.15 20.28 16.40
CA ARG A 86 2.81 19.88 15.92
C ARG A 86 2.87 18.61 15.06
N ILE A 87 4.05 18.09 14.78
CA ILE A 87 4.20 16.86 14.00
C ILE A 87 3.71 15.67 14.84
N SER A 88 2.92 14.81 14.20
CA SER A 88 2.45 13.58 14.83
C SER A 88 3.62 12.62 15.14
N PRO A 89 3.66 11.95 16.30
CA PRO A 89 4.63 10.90 16.57
C PRO A 89 4.48 9.70 15.63
N PHE A 90 3.34 9.57 14.96
CA PHE A 90 3.09 8.52 13.97
C PHE A 90 3.51 8.91 12.55
N PHE A 91 4.05 10.12 12.34
CA PHE A 91 4.41 10.59 11.00
C PHE A 91 5.37 9.62 10.30
N ILE A 92 6.49 9.27 10.92
CA ILE A 92 7.46 8.37 10.30
C ILE A 92 6.85 6.99 10.03
N PRO A 93 6.24 6.29 11.01
CA PRO A 93 5.58 5.01 10.72
C PRO A 93 4.50 5.10 9.63
N SER A 94 3.76 6.20 9.55
CA SER A 94 2.71 6.36 8.53
C SER A 94 3.24 6.44 7.11
N ALA A 95 4.51 6.82 6.91
CA ALA A 95 5.09 7.05 5.59
C ALA A 95 5.99 5.90 5.10
N LEU A 96 6.41 5.00 6.00
CA LEU A 96 7.35 3.92 5.67
C LEU A 96 6.70 2.80 4.87
N ILE A 97 7.32 2.42 3.76
CA ILE A 97 6.78 1.45 2.80
C ILE A 97 6.60 0.07 3.41
N ASN A 98 7.55 -0.40 4.22
CA ASN A 98 7.49 -1.72 4.85
C ASN A 98 6.39 -1.86 5.90
N LEU A 99 5.71 -0.79 6.28
CA LEU A 99 4.66 -0.84 7.31
C LEU A 99 3.36 -1.48 6.81
N ILE A 100 3.13 -1.63 5.50
CA ILE A 100 2.05 -2.50 5.03
C ILE A 100 2.31 -3.92 5.52
N SER A 101 3.49 -4.47 5.22
CA SER A 101 3.90 -5.81 5.67
C SER A 101 3.88 -5.93 7.20
N GLY A 102 4.37 -4.91 7.91
CA GLY A 102 4.35 -4.86 9.36
C GLY A 102 2.94 -4.93 9.96
N HIS A 103 1.99 -4.15 9.44
CA HIS A 103 0.61 -4.16 9.92
C HIS A 103 -0.12 -5.48 9.65
N VAL A 104 0.09 -6.09 8.47
CA VAL A 104 -0.46 -7.42 8.15
C VAL A 104 0.10 -8.47 9.11
N SER A 105 1.41 -8.48 9.31
CA SER A 105 2.09 -9.40 10.22
C SER A 105 1.56 -9.29 11.66
N ILE A 106 1.43 -8.07 12.18
CA ILE A 106 0.90 -7.83 13.53
C ILE A 106 -0.55 -8.31 13.63
N ARG A 107 -1.38 -8.02 12.62
CA ARG A 107 -2.81 -8.33 12.64
C ARG A 107 -3.10 -9.83 12.65
N TYR A 108 -2.33 -10.61 11.88
CA TYR A 108 -2.55 -12.05 11.71
C TYR A 108 -1.58 -12.92 12.50
N GLY A 109 -0.62 -12.32 13.20
CA GLY A 109 0.38 -13.05 13.97
C GLY A 109 1.43 -13.75 13.10
N PHE A 110 1.61 -13.33 11.83
CA PHE A 110 2.61 -13.90 10.93
C PHE A 110 4.02 -13.48 11.37
N ARG A 111 4.99 -14.39 11.36
CA ARG A 111 6.31 -14.21 11.97
C ARG A 111 7.46 -14.66 11.08
N GLY A 112 7.15 -15.12 9.88
CA GLY A 112 8.13 -15.40 8.83
C GLY A 112 8.77 -14.12 8.29
N PRO A 113 9.46 -14.18 7.15
CA PRO A 113 10.11 -13.02 6.53
C PRO A 113 9.15 -11.85 6.39
N ASN A 114 9.59 -10.65 6.82
CA ASN A 114 8.76 -9.44 6.80
C ASN A 114 9.56 -8.24 6.34
N HIS A 115 9.37 -7.84 5.10
CA HIS A 115 9.99 -6.66 4.52
C HIS A 115 9.23 -6.16 3.28
N ALA A 116 9.78 -5.21 2.55
CA ALA A 116 9.21 -4.68 1.33
C ALA A 116 10.30 -4.50 0.27
N VAL A 117 9.93 -4.65 -0.99
CA VAL A 117 10.73 -4.20 -2.13
C VAL A 117 10.21 -2.86 -2.63
N VAL A 118 11.07 -2.08 -3.28
CA VAL A 118 10.74 -0.78 -3.86
C VAL A 118 11.38 -0.69 -5.23
N THR A 119 10.59 -0.88 -6.27
CA THR A 119 11.05 -0.87 -7.66
C THR A 119 10.06 -0.11 -8.56
N ALA A 120 9.57 1.03 -8.05
CA ALA A 120 8.61 1.90 -8.74
C ALA A 120 7.35 1.12 -9.19
N CYS A 121 6.92 1.28 -10.44
CA CYS A 121 5.70 0.65 -10.97
C CYS A 121 5.74 -0.88 -11.01
N SER A 122 6.93 -1.50 -10.94
CA SER A 122 7.11 -2.96 -10.93
C SER A 122 7.17 -3.57 -9.53
N THR A 123 7.03 -2.76 -8.48
CA THR A 123 7.15 -3.18 -7.07
C THR A 123 6.29 -4.41 -6.74
N GLY A 124 5.00 -4.39 -7.13
CA GLY A 124 4.10 -5.52 -6.85
C GLY A 124 4.54 -6.82 -7.52
N ALA A 125 5.01 -6.75 -8.77
CA ALA A 125 5.52 -7.91 -9.49
C ALA A 125 6.81 -8.45 -8.85
N HIS A 126 7.73 -7.58 -8.46
CA HIS A 126 8.95 -7.98 -7.76
C HIS A 126 8.66 -8.58 -6.38
N ALA A 127 7.73 -8.00 -5.62
CA ALA A 127 7.31 -8.57 -4.34
C ALA A 127 6.80 -10.01 -4.48
N ILE A 128 5.99 -10.29 -5.51
CA ILE A 128 5.49 -11.64 -5.79
C ILE A 128 6.65 -12.57 -6.20
N GLY A 129 7.54 -12.11 -7.08
CA GLY A 129 8.68 -12.91 -7.54
C GLY A 129 9.66 -13.25 -6.43
N ASP A 130 10.00 -12.28 -5.57
CA ASP A 130 10.91 -12.49 -4.44
C ASP A 130 10.24 -13.36 -3.35
N ALA A 131 8.96 -13.17 -3.10
CA ALA A 131 8.20 -14.04 -2.20
C ALA A 131 8.17 -15.50 -2.68
N ALA A 132 7.96 -15.72 -3.99
CA ALA A 132 8.01 -17.06 -4.58
C ALA A 132 9.41 -17.70 -4.41
N ARG A 133 10.50 -16.92 -4.53
CA ARG A 133 11.86 -17.40 -4.27
C ARG A 133 12.07 -17.77 -2.82
N MET A 134 11.53 -17.01 -1.85
CA MET A 134 11.62 -17.35 -0.43
C MET A 134 10.93 -18.68 -0.12
N VAL A 135 9.77 -18.93 -0.72
CA VAL A 135 9.11 -20.25 -0.61
C VAL A 135 9.95 -21.34 -1.25
N ALA A 136 10.48 -21.12 -2.45
CA ALA A 136 11.30 -22.10 -3.16
C ALA A 136 12.63 -22.43 -2.44
N LEU A 137 13.17 -21.48 -1.66
CA LEU A 137 14.40 -21.64 -0.88
C LEU A 137 14.15 -22.11 0.56
N ASP A 138 12.91 -22.43 0.91
CA ASP A 138 12.50 -22.88 2.23
C ASP A 138 12.67 -21.85 3.37
N ASP A 139 12.66 -20.56 3.03
CA ASP A 139 12.63 -19.48 4.01
C ASP A 139 11.22 -19.29 4.63
N ALA A 140 10.18 -19.66 3.90
CA ALA A 140 8.78 -19.61 4.30
C ALA A 140 7.97 -20.68 3.59
N ASP A 141 6.83 -21.10 4.15
CA ASP A 141 5.87 -21.99 3.49
C ASP A 141 4.79 -21.19 2.75
N VAL A 142 4.41 -20.03 3.31
CA VAL A 142 3.40 -19.15 2.75
C VAL A 142 3.87 -17.71 2.81
N MET A 143 3.64 -16.96 1.73
CA MET A 143 3.95 -15.53 1.67
C MET A 143 2.73 -14.74 1.20
N VAL A 144 2.34 -13.71 1.96
CA VAL A 144 1.42 -12.67 1.50
C VAL A 144 2.25 -11.62 0.75
N ALA A 145 2.03 -11.49 -0.55
CA ALA A 145 2.87 -10.66 -1.40
C ALA A 145 2.06 -9.75 -2.34
N GLY A 146 2.60 -8.58 -2.66
CA GLY A 146 1.97 -7.66 -3.60
C GLY A 146 2.50 -6.24 -3.52
N GLY A 147 1.69 -5.29 -3.97
CA GLY A 147 2.01 -3.88 -3.92
C GLY A 147 0.77 -3.00 -3.79
N ALA A 148 0.93 -1.84 -3.16
CA ALA A 148 -0.10 -0.82 -3.05
C ALA A 148 0.51 0.57 -3.18
N GLU A 149 -0.23 1.50 -3.78
CA GLU A 149 0.21 2.87 -3.99
C GLU A 149 -0.94 3.86 -3.85
N ALA A 150 -0.67 5.06 -3.36
CA ALA A 150 -1.64 6.15 -3.24
C ALA A 150 -1.08 7.49 -3.76
N ALA A 151 -0.39 7.44 -4.90
CA ALA A 151 0.27 8.60 -5.50
C ALA A 151 -0.69 9.58 -6.23
N VAL A 152 -2.00 9.30 -6.27
CA VAL A 152 -3.00 10.20 -6.86
C VAL A 152 -3.31 11.34 -5.87
N CYS A 153 -2.33 12.22 -5.70
CA CYS A 153 -2.38 13.42 -4.90
C CYS A 153 -1.76 14.60 -5.68
N ARG A 154 -1.91 15.83 -5.21
CA ARG A 154 -1.47 17.04 -5.94
C ARG A 154 -0.02 16.97 -6.39
N ILE A 155 0.90 16.64 -5.47
CA ILE A 155 2.34 16.57 -5.79
C ILE A 155 2.67 15.39 -6.72
N GLY A 156 2.03 14.24 -6.53
CA GLY A 156 2.17 13.08 -7.40
C GLY A 156 1.72 13.39 -8.83
N MET A 157 0.54 13.97 -8.99
CA MET A 157 0.03 14.38 -10.30
C MET A 157 0.93 15.45 -10.96
N ALA A 158 1.41 16.43 -10.20
CA ALA A 158 2.32 17.45 -10.71
C ALA A 158 3.67 16.83 -11.16
N GLY A 159 4.22 15.90 -10.39
CA GLY A 159 5.46 15.20 -10.74
C GLY A 159 5.35 14.37 -12.01
N PHE A 160 4.29 13.57 -12.14
CA PHE A 160 4.03 12.78 -13.36
C PHE A 160 3.70 13.65 -14.58
N ALA A 161 3.02 14.80 -14.38
CA ALA A 161 2.79 15.76 -15.44
C ALA A 161 4.10 16.40 -15.92
N ALA A 162 4.99 16.81 -15.00
CA ALA A 162 6.31 17.35 -15.34
C ALA A 162 7.17 16.33 -16.10
N ALA A 163 7.07 15.05 -15.77
CA ALA A 163 7.72 13.95 -16.47
C ALA A 163 7.05 13.61 -17.83
N ARG A 164 5.97 14.29 -18.20
CA ARG A 164 5.15 14.00 -19.40
C ARG A 164 4.64 12.56 -19.44
N ALA A 165 4.37 11.95 -18.28
CA ALA A 165 3.94 10.58 -18.14
C ALA A 165 2.41 10.42 -18.03
N LEU A 166 1.65 11.52 -18.16
CA LEU A 166 0.20 11.51 -18.10
C LEU A 166 -0.41 11.63 -19.49
N SER A 167 -1.50 10.89 -19.74
CA SER A 167 -2.34 11.09 -20.91
C SER A 167 -3.11 12.42 -20.78
N THR A 168 -3.04 13.27 -21.80
CA THR A 168 -3.73 14.56 -21.83
C THR A 168 -4.77 14.65 -22.95
N SER A 169 -4.80 13.66 -23.85
CA SER A 169 -5.67 13.67 -25.04
C SER A 169 -7.10 13.18 -24.78
N TYR A 170 -7.37 12.65 -23.58
CA TYR A 170 -8.64 12.00 -23.23
C TYR A 170 -9.28 12.63 -21.99
N ASN A 171 -9.05 13.93 -21.75
CA ASN A 171 -9.64 14.59 -20.58
C ASN A 171 -11.17 14.65 -20.61
N ASP A 172 -11.75 14.70 -21.82
CA ASP A 172 -13.20 14.72 -22.02
C ASP A 172 -13.81 13.30 -22.10
N THR A 173 -12.98 12.27 -22.22
CA THR A 173 -13.38 10.85 -22.31
C THR A 173 -12.43 9.98 -21.47
N PRO A 174 -12.34 10.21 -20.13
CA PRO A 174 -11.33 9.59 -19.29
C PRO A 174 -11.43 8.06 -19.18
N GLU A 175 -12.61 7.51 -19.45
CA GLU A 175 -12.88 6.06 -19.43
C GLU A 175 -12.10 5.29 -20.52
N VAL A 176 -11.69 5.96 -21.59
CA VAL A 176 -10.89 5.37 -22.67
C VAL A 176 -9.43 5.82 -22.68
N ALA A 177 -8.98 6.53 -21.62
CA ALA A 177 -7.63 7.05 -21.54
C ALA A 177 -6.57 5.98 -21.25
N SER A 178 -6.91 4.94 -20.47
CA SER A 178 -6.01 3.84 -20.15
C SER A 178 -6.06 2.80 -21.28
N ARG A 179 -5.02 2.81 -22.11
CA ARG A 179 -4.97 2.02 -23.36
C ARG A 179 -3.62 1.30 -23.50
N PRO A 180 -3.22 0.47 -22.53
CA PRO A 180 -1.97 -0.28 -22.63
C PRO A 180 -2.04 -1.21 -23.84
N TRP A 181 -0.93 -1.28 -24.59
CA TRP A 181 -0.78 -2.10 -25.81
C TRP A 181 -1.63 -1.66 -27.00
N ASP A 182 -2.29 -0.51 -26.93
CA ASP A 182 -2.97 0.10 -28.07
C ASP A 182 -2.01 1.05 -28.84
N LYS A 183 -2.45 1.46 -30.06
CA LYS A 183 -1.68 2.34 -30.95
C LYS A 183 -1.76 3.80 -30.52
#